data_c3cf0f199bc7a6f0ff560d80524a133f
#
_entry.id   c3cf0f199bc7a6f0ff560d80524a133f
#
_cell.length_a   1.000
_cell.length_b   1.000
_cell.length_c   1.000
_cell.angle_alpha   90.00
_cell.angle_beta   90.00
_cell.angle_gamma   90.00
#
_symmetry.space_group_name_H-M   'P 1'
#
loop_
_entity.id
_entity.type
_entity.pdbx_description
1 polymer ?
#
loop_
_entity_poly.entity_id
_entity_poly.type
_entity_poly.pdbx_seq_one_letter_code
_entity_poly.pdbx_strand_id
1 'polypeptide(L)'
;MAPMPPFRVAVPLALLLASGLSAAKGERIERGRALLAQYQCGACHAIPGVPASRGVMAPPLDGWRHRSYIAGRLPNRPELLARWIVAPQSLVPGTKMPSMGVSPPEAQAMAAYLMSLE
;
A
#
# COMPACT_ATOMS: atom_id res chain seq x y z
N MET A 1 -19.26 50.90 27.09
CA MET A 1 -18.46 49.89 26.40
C MET A 1 -19.40 48.74 26.02
N ALA A 2 -19.71 48.56 24.74
CA ALA A 2 -20.48 47.42 24.30
C ALA A 2 -19.57 46.18 24.22
N PRO A 3 -19.97 44.99 24.72
CA PRO A 3 -19.18 43.81 24.61
C PRO A 3 -19.09 43.37 23.13
N MET A 4 -17.87 43.13 22.66
CA MET A 4 -17.67 42.59 21.33
C MET A 4 -18.21 41.13 21.28
N PRO A 5 -18.96 40.77 20.23
CA PRO A 5 -19.40 39.38 20.08
C PRO A 5 -18.22 38.47 19.83
N PRO A 6 -18.24 37.24 20.35
CA PRO A 6 -17.18 36.29 20.11
C PRO A 6 -17.10 35.94 18.60
N PHE A 7 -15.93 36.14 18.02
CA PHE A 7 -15.62 35.69 16.65
C PHE A 7 -15.77 34.17 16.60
N ARG A 8 -16.89 33.69 16.07
CA ARG A 8 -17.07 32.27 15.75
C ARG A 8 -16.37 32.01 14.41
N VAL A 9 -15.17 31.50 14.46
CA VAL A 9 -14.51 30.99 13.28
C VAL A 9 -15.21 29.69 12.89
N ALA A 10 -16.07 29.77 11.87
CA ALA A 10 -16.65 28.59 11.27
C ALA A 10 -15.60 27.90 10.42
N VAL A 11 -15.04 26.81 10.93
CA VAL A 11 -14.15 25.93 10.12
C VAL A 11 -15.05 25.24 9.08
N PRO A 12 -14.78 25.39 7.78
CA PRO A 12 -15.62 24.79 6.75
C PRO A 12 -15.56 23.26 6.85
N LEU A 13 -16.74 22.64 6.82
CA LEU A 13 -16.91 21.18 6.90
C LEU A 13 -16.07 20.43 5.88
N ALA A 14 -15.83 21.02 4.70
CA ALA A 14 -14.98 20.48 3.64
C ALA A 14 -13.53 20.22 4.09
N LEU A 15 -12.98 21.07 4.97
CA LEU A 15 -11.61 20.92 5.48
C LEU A 15 -11.49 19.71 6.42
N LEU A 16 -12.53 19.44 7.21
CA LEU A 16 -12.58 18.28 8.12
C LEU A 16 -12.66 16.96 7.35
N LEU A 17 -13.43 16.92 6.25
CA LEU A 17 -13.54 15.74 5.39
C LEU A 17 -12.23 15.41 4.69
N ALA A 18 -11.52 16.41 4.17
CA ALA A 18 -10.23 16.22 3.51
C ALA A 18 -9.16 15.68 4.48
N SER A 19 -9.14 16.16 5.73
CA SER A 19 -8.23 15.67 6.77
C SER A 19 -8.48 14.22 7.14
N GLY A 20 -9.76 13.80 7.23
CA GLY A 20 -10.14 12.42 7.52
C GLY A 20 -9.72 11.45 6.42
N LEU A 21 -9.83 11.82 5.15
CA LEU A 21 -9.41 10.99 4.00
C LEU A 21 -7.90 10.80 3.96
N SER A 22 -7.11 11.83 4.27
CA SER A 22 -5.64 11.75 4.34
C SER A 22 -5.18 10.84 5.47
N ALA A 23 -5.80 10.93 6.65
CA ALA A 23 -5.51 10.06 7.79
C ALA A 23 -5.83 8.59 7.47
N ALA A 24 -6.98 8.30 6.86
CA ALA A 24 -7.38 6.94 6.45
C ALA A 24 -6.40 6.34 5.43
N LYS A 25 -5.91 7.13 4.49
CA LYS A 25 -4.89 6.70 3.53
C LYS A 25 -3.57 6.36 4.23
N GLY A 26 -3.12 7.20 5.16
CA GLY A 26 -1.90 6.96 5.95
C GLY A 26 -1.99 5.69 6.78
N GLU A 27 -3.11 5.44 7.43
CA GLU A 27 -3.36 4.21 8.20
C GLU A 27 -3.33 2.97 7.32
N ARG A 28 -3.90 3.03 6.12
CA ARG A 28 -3.89 1.92 5.16
C ARG A 28 -2.46 1.60 4.72
N ILE A 29 -1.65 2.60 4.42
CA ILE A 29 -0.25 2.43 4.03
C ILE A 29 0.54 1.76 5.16
N GLU A 30 0.41 2.23 6.41
CA GLU A 30 1.08 1.65 7.57
C GLU A 30 0.62 0.21 7.84
N ARG A 31 -0.67 -0.08 7.69
CA ARG A 31 -1.18 -1.45 7.76
C ARG A 31 -0.56 -2.32 6.68
N GLY A 32 -0.45 -1.83 5.47
CA GLY A 32 0.20 -2.55 4.36
C GLY A 32 1.65 -2.89 4.66
N ARG A 33 2.39 -1.95 5.23
CA ARG A 33 3.77 -2.18 5.66
C ARG A 33 3.87 -3.30 6.70
N ALA A 34 3.03 -3.26 7.71
CA ALA A 34 2.99 -4.29 8.75
C ALA A 34 2.61 -5.68 8.19
N LEU A 35 1.67 -5.72 7.25
CA LEU A 35 1.25 -6.97 6.61
C LEU A 35 2.35 -7.57 5.73
N LEU A 36 3.11 -6.76 5.01
CA LEU A 36 4.27 -7.23 4.24
C LEU A 36 5.32 -7.89 5.15
N ALA A 37 5.50 -7.38 6.36
CA ALA A 37 6.34 -8.03 7.37
C ALA A 37 5.72 -9.31 7.90
N GLN A 38 4.44 -9.28 8.24
CA GLN A 38 3.70 -10.42 8.80
C GLN A 38 3.70 -11.63 7.85
N TYR A 39 3.45 -11.41 6.57
CA TYR A 39 3.44 -12.45 5.54
C TYR A 39 4.84 -12.82 5.02
N GLN A 40 5.89 -12.23 5.59
CA GLN A 40 7.28 -12.54 5.27
C GLN A 40 7.64 -12.38 3.78
N CYS A 41 7.06 -11.39 3.14
CA CYS A 41 7.37 -11.06 1.74
C CYS A 41 8.86 -10.71 1.57
N GLY A 42 9.48 -10.17 2.61
CA GLY A 42 10.90 -9.85 2.69
C GLY A 42 11.83 -11.07 2.69
N ALA A 43 11.31 -12.29 2.84
CA ALA A 43 12.13 -13.50 2.70
C ALA A 43 12.64 -13.66 1.26
N CYS A 44 11.88 -13.18 0.27
CA CYS A 44 12.25 -13.24 -1.14
C CYS A 44 12.57 -11.85 -1.72
N HIS A 45 11.87 -10.81 -1.28
CA HIS A 45 12.01 -9.45 -1.78
C HIS A 45 12.76 -8.55 -0.80
N ALA A 46 13.63 -7.69 -1.32
CA ALA A 46 14.07 -6.52 -0.57
C ALA A 46 13.01 -5.43 -0.67
N ILE A 47 12.47 -4.99 0.48
CA ILE A 47 11.38 -4.01 0.53
C ILE A 47 11.78 -2.85 1.45
N PRO A 48 11.95 -1.64 0.94
CA PRO A 48 12.28 -0.48 1.76
C PRO A 48 11.25 -0.26 2.87
N GLY A 49 11.72 0.01 4.08
CA GLY A 49 10.86 0.32 5.24
C GLY A 49 10.20 -0.89 5.90
N VAL A 50 10.35 -2.10 5.36
CA VAL A 50 9.80 -3.33 5.94
C VAL A 50 10.92 -4.07 6.69
N PRO A 51 10.76 -4.38 8.00
CA PRO A 51 11.76 -5.09 8.77
C PRO A 51 12.08 -6.47 8.18
N ALA A 52 13.33 -6.91 8.33
CA ALA A 52 13.81 -8.23 7.89
C ALA A 52 13.54 -8.55 6.40
N SER A 53 13.45 -7.54 5.56
CA SER A 53 13.20 -7.72 4.12
C SER A 53 14.47 -7.52 3.32
N ARG A 54 15.30 -8.55 3.28
CA ARG A 54 16.60 -8.58 2.59
C ARG A 54 16.69 -9.71 1.57
N GLY A 55 15.55 -10.25 1.16
CA GLY A 55 15.51 -11.35 0.22
C GLY A 55 16.11 -10.98 -1.14
N VAL A 56 16.77 -11.95 -1.77
CA VAL A 56 17.41 -11.80 -3.08
C VAL A 56 16.87 -12.79 -4.11
N MET A 57 15.91 -13.63 -3.72
CA MET A 57 15.32 -14.64 -4.61
C MET A 57 14.33 -14.04 -5.60
N ALA A 58 13.81 -12.86 -5.32
CA ALA A 58 12.88 -12.12 -6.15
C ALA A 58 13.38 -10.69 -6.37
N PRO A 59 12.85 -9.95 -7.35
CA PRO A 59 13.28 -8.57 -7.58
C PRO A 59 13.04 -7.69 -6.37
N PRO A 60 13.95 -6.73 -6.07
CA PRO A 60 13.71 -5.73 -5.05
C PRO A 60 12.50 -4.87 -5.42
N LEU A 61 11.76 -4.41 -4.41
CA LEU A 61 10.54 -3.64 -4.60
C LEU A 61 10.70 -2.13 -4.36
N ASP A 62 11.95 -1.66 -4.29
CA ASP A 62 12.25 -0.23 -4.23
C ASP A 62 11.69 0.50 -5.46
N GLY A 63 11.24 1.73 -5.28
CA GLY A 63 10.72 2.54 -6.37
C GLY A 63 9.48 1.92 -7.06
N TRP A 64 8.73 1.08 -6.38
CA TRP A 64 7.62 0.35 -6.99
C TRP A 64 6.63 1.24 -7.73
N ARG A 65 6.33 2.39 -7.17
CA ARG A 65 5.42 3.37 -7.75
C ARG A 65 5.75 3.71 -9.20
N HIS A 66 7.02 3.73 -9.55
CA HIS A 66 7.49 4.14 -10.88
C HIS A 66 7.57 2.99 -11.89
N ARG A 67 7.22 1.78 -11.49
CA ARG A 67 7.22 0.64 -12.41
C ARG A 67 5.97 0.63 -13.28
N SER A 68 6.17 0.31 -14.55
CA SER A 68 5.08 0.22 -15.52
C SER A 68 4.34 -1.12 -15.45
N TYR A 69 5.00 -2.19 -14.98
CA TYR A 69 4.46 -3.53 -15.05
C TYR A 69 4.67 -4.33 -13.76
N ILE A 70 3.72 -5.23 -13.48
CA ILE A 70 3.80 -6.29 -12.49
C ILE A 70 4.27 -7.55 -13.22
N ALA A 71 5.29 -8.22 -12.69
CA ALA A 71 5.87 -9.45 -13.29
C ALA A 71 6.24 -9.29 -14.78
N GLY A 72 6.54 -8.08 -15.21
CA GLY A 72 6.86 -7.78 -16.60
C GLY A 72 5.72 -7.93 -17.60
N ARG A 73 4.50 -8.17 -17.17
CA ARG A 73 3.36 -8.50 -18.04
C ARG A 73 2.09 -7.70 -17.79
N LEU A 74 1.77 -7.42 -16.53
CA LEU A 74 0.52 -6.80 -16.14
C LEU A 74 0.73 -5.31 -15.88
N PRO A 75 -0.19 -4.41 -16.28
CA PRO A 75 -0.07 -3.00 -15.94
C PRO A 75 0.00 -2.80 -14.42
N ASN A 76 0.92 -1.96 -13.96
CA ASN A 76 1.07 -1.68 -12.53
C ASN A 76 -0.03 -0.71 -12.05
N ARG A 77 -1.16 -1.28 -11.67
CA ARG A 77 -2.30 -0.58 -11.08
C ARG A 77 -2.58 -1.13 -9.68
N PRO A 78 -3.02 -0.31 -8.73
CA PRO A 78 -3.26 -0.76 -7.35
C PRO A 78 -4.18 -1.98 -7.25
N GLU A 79 -5.28 -2.00 -7.99
CA GLU A 79 -6.25 -3.10 -7.98
C GLU A 79 -5.65 -4.39 -8.53
N LEU A 80 -4.87 -4.28 -9.59
CA LEU A 80 -4.23 -5.43 -10.22
C LEU A 80 -3.06 -5.94 -9.38
N LEU A 81 -2.33 -5.04 -8.73
CA LEU A 81 -1.29 -5.40 -7.77
C LEU A 81 -1.88 -6.16 -6.57
N ALA A 82 -3.02 -5.72 -6.05
CA ALA A 82 -3.70 -6.43 -4.97
C ALA A 82 -4.12 -7.84 -5.42
N ARG A 83 -4.69 -7.99 -6.61
CA ARG A 83 -5.04 -9.31 -7.17
C ARG A 83 -3.81 -10.20 -7.36
N TRP A 84 -2.70 -9.63 -7.81
CA TRP A 84 -1.43 -10.33 -7.93
C TRP A 84 -0.93 -10.86 -6.60
N ILE A 85 -1.00 -10.06 -5.54
CA ILE A 85 -0.59 -10.48 -4.20
C ILE A 85 -1.45 -11.63 -3.67
N VAL A 86 -2.77 -11.60 -3.91
CA VAL A 86 -3.69 -12.66 -3.48
C VAL A 86 -3.43 -13.97 -4.21
N ALA A 87 -3.34 -13.93 -5.53
CA ALA A 87 -3.28 -15.13 -6.36
C ALA A 87 -2.38 -14.92 -7.59
N PRO A 88 -1.05 -14.92 -7.42
CA PRO A 88 -0.12 -14.69 -8.52
C PRO A 88 -0.32 -15.68 -9.69
N GLN A 89 -0.51 -16.97 -9.36
CA GLN A 89 -0.66 -18.03 -10.37
C GLN A 89 -1.90 -17.86 -11.24
N SER A 90 -2.94 -17.20 -10.75
CA SER A 90 -4.17 -16.96 -11.52
C SER A 90 -3.96 -15.89 -12.60
N LEU A 91 -3.00 -14.99 -12.42
CA LEU A 91 -2.70 -13.92 -13.37
C LEU A 91 -1.53 -14.24 -14.29
N VAL A 92 -0.52 -14.93 -13.77
CA VAL A 92 0.64 -15.40 -14.53
C VAL A 92 0.88 -16.86 -14.19
N PRO A 93 0.26 -17.80 -14.90
CA PRO A 93 0.49 -19.23 -14.67
C PRO A 93 1.96 -19.58 -14.76
N GLY A 94 2.45 -20.38 -13.83
CA GLY A 94 3.85 -20.77 -13.75
C GLY A 94 4.78 -19.77 -13.05
N THR A 95 4.27 -18.63 -12.58
CA THR A 95 5.10 -17.73 -11.74
C THR A 95 5.57 -18.44 -10.48
N LYS A 96 6.77 -18.11 -10.03
CA LYS A 96 7.35 -18.67 -8.80
C LYS A 96 6.90 -17.94 -7.53
N MET A 97 6.27 -16.78 -7.65
CA MET A 97 5.69 -16.10 -6.52
C MET A 97 4.52 -16.91 -5.97
N PRO A 98 4.57 -17.35 -4.71
CA PRO A 98 3.52 -18.18 -4.14
C PRO A 98 2.32 -17.34 -3.68
N SER A 99 1.15 -17.97 -3.62
CA SER A 99 0.02 -17.46 -2.86
C SER A 99 0.27 -17.69 -1.37
N MET A 100 0.21 -16.63 -0.57
CA MET A 100 0.53 -16.67 0.86
C MET A 100 -0.71 -16.67 1.76
N GLY A 101 -1.90 -16.82 1.20
CA GLY A 101 -3.14 -16.78 1.97
C GLY A 101 -3.59 -15.36 2.35
N VAL A 102 -3.10 -14.35 1.65
CA VAL A 102 -3.46 -12.96 1.88
C VAL A 102 -4.90 -12.72 1.44
N SER A 103 -5.71 -12.11 2.31
CA SER A 103 -7.08 -11.74 1.94
C SER A 103 -7.11 -10.52 1.00
N PRO A 104 -8.17 -10.33 0.19
CA PRO A 104 -8.29 -9.16 -0.67
C PRO A 104 -8.15 -7.81 0.06
N PRO A 105 -8.78 -7.56 1.22
CA PRO A 105 -8.57 -6.31 1.96
C PRO A 105 -7.12 -6.10 2.43
N GLU A 106 -6.46 -7.17 2.86
CA GLU A 106 -5.06 -7.11 3.26
C GLU A 106 -4.15 -6.80 2.06
N ALA A 107 -4.41 -7.45 0.93
CA ALA A 107 -3.67 -7.19 -0.31
C ALA A 107 -3.82 -5.75 -0.80
N GLN A 108 -4.99 -5.15 -0.63
CA GLN A 108 -5.22 -3.73 -0.95
C GLN A 108 -4.36 -2.81 -0.08
N ALA A 109 -4.21 -3.11 1.20
CA ALA A 109 -3.34 -2.35 2.09
C ALA A 109 -1.86 -2.53 1.70
N MET A 110 -1.44 -3.76 1.40
CA MET A 110 -0.08 -4.05 0.95
C MET A 110 0.23 -3.34 -0.37
N ALA A 111 -0.68 -3.36 -1.32
CA ALA A 111 -0.56 -2.62 -2.58
C ALA A 111 -0.44 -1.11 -2.34
N ALA A 112 -1.22 -0.55 -1.41
CA ALA A 112 -1.14 0.87 -1.06
C ALA A 112 0.25 1.25 -0.52
N TYR A 113 0.86 0.40 0.31
CA TYR A 113 2.23 0.63 0.78
C TYR A 113 3.23 0.59 -0.38
N LEU A 114 3.20 -0.43 -1.21
CA LEU A 114 4.11 -0.55 -2.36
C LEU A 114 3.98 0.64 -3.31
N MET A 115 2.75 1.08 -3.60
CA MET A 115 2.50 2.26 -4.43
C MET A 115 2.94 3.58 -3.78
N SER A 116 3.30 3.58 -2.51
CA SER A 116 3.90 4.74 -1.83
C SER A 116 5.42 4.80 -1.91
N LEU A 117 6.07 3.74 -2.39
CA LEU A 117 7.53 3.66 -2.51
C LEU A 117 8.02 4.42 -3.75
N GLU A 118 8.83 5.43 -3.50
CA GLU A 118 9.44 6.31 -4.50
C GLU A 118 10.80 5.80 -4.98
#